data_65a805449dac9ef5b9a7b6f9f6880e50
#
_entry.id   65a805449dac9ef5b9a7b6f9f6880e50
#
_cell.length_a   1.000
_cell.length_b   1.000
_cell.length_c   1.000
_cell.angle_alpha   90.00
_cell.angle_beta   90.00
_cell.angle_gamma   90.00
#
_symmetry.space_group_name_H-M   'P 1'
#
loop_
_entity.id
_entity.type
_entity.pdbx_description
1 polymer ?
#
loop_
_entity_poly.entity_id
_entity_poly.type
_entity_poly.pdbx_seq_one_letter_code
_entity_poly.pdbx_strand_id
1 'polypeptide(L)'
;MPTETKKKANAAPKAPEAAVAETEKTTTAEPAEAGKTFTEAELNAMIAAAVQKALANVPQATQTVVVAPEETVTVVFFGGIARGTTVRINGDMGYINRDGGSREFPKREFLSKLDKVTEDLLAERKLIIVDGLTDEERERYGVLYTEGELLNEHRFAKLLEYDVDELTSLYKLLCAAHKDLVAKLLITALEGGDTRVTVEKVQALREIDKQNAANENRDRFHRLLSAMTRRAVDGDLTKKTEDNE
;
A
#
# COMPACT_ATOMS: atom_id res chain seq x y z
N MET A 1 -6.77 2.09 -54.39
CA MET A 1 -8.01 1.45 -53.90
C MET A 1 -8.00 1.59 -52.37
N PRO A 2 -8.85 2.43 -51.80
CA PRO A 2 -8.93 2.61 -50.33
C PRO A 2 -9.97 1.65 -49.77
N THR A 3 -9.62 0.93 -48.73
CA THR A 3 -10.51 0.07 -47.95
C THR A 3 -11.10 0.87 -46.79
N GLU A 4 -12.40 1.06 -46.85
CA GLU A 4 -13.21 1.65 -45.79
C GLU A 4 -13.26 0.76 -44.55
N THR A 5 -12.90 1.30 -43.38
CA THR A 5 -13.10 0.66 -42.09
C THR A 5 -14.36 1.20 -41.44
N LYS A 6 -15.38 0.38 -41.33
CA LYS A 6 -16.68 0.65 -40.70
C LYS A 6 -16.51 0.92 -39.20
N LYS A 7 -16.91 2.11 -38.77
CA LYS A 7 -17.07 2.55 -37.39
C LYS A 7 -18.31 1.88 -36.76
N LYS A 8 -18.12 1.00 -35.84
CA LYS A 8 -19.19 0.37 -35.02
C LYS A 8 -19.46 1.24 -33.81
N ALA A 9 -20.62 1.89 -33.79
CA ALA A 9 -21.12 2.62 -32.63
C ALA A 9 -21.58 1.64 -31.56
N ASN A 10 -21.03 1.75 -30.35
CA ASN A 10 -21.49 1.00 -29.19
C ASN A 10 -22.53 1.88 -28.46
N ALA A 11 -23.75 1.37 -28.41
CA ALA A 11 -24.86 1.93 -27.66
C ALA A 11 -24.68 1.66 -26.17
N ALA A 12 -24.91 2.70 -25.36
CA ALA A 12 -24.94 2.62 -23.90
C ALA A 12 -26.18 1.83 -23.41
N PRO A 13 -26.07 1.03 -22.34
CA PRO A 13 -27.23 0.38 -21.74
C PRO A 13 -27.97 1.37 -20.84
N LYS A 14 -29.28 1.44 -21.10
CA LYS A 14 -30.30 2.20 -20.39
C LYS A 14 -30.57 1.55 -19.02
N ALA A 15 -30.54 2.36 -17.96
CA ALA A 15 -30.89 1.94 -16.60
C ALA A 15 -32.39 1.60 -16.52
N PRO A 16 -32.79 0.60 -15.72
CA PRO A 16 -34.20 0.33 -15.45
C PRO A 16 -34.73 1.27 -14.36
N GLU A 17 -35.78 1.96 -14.70
CA GLU A 17 -36.63 2.81 -13.86
C GLU A 17 -37.42 1.91 -12.92
N ALA A 18 -37.26 2.11 -11.61
CA ALA A 18 -38.00 1.39 -10.57
C ALA A 18 -39.41 1.96 -10.48
N ALA A 19 -40.38 1.18 -10.89
CA ALA A 19 -41.79 1.45 -10.68
C ALA A 19 -42.17 1.23 -9.20
N VAL A 20 -42.61 2.30 -8.54
CA VAL A 20 -43.24 2.24 -7.24
C VAL A 20 -44.71 1.82 -7.45
N ALA A 21 -45.04 0.63 -7.01
CA ALA A 21 -46.44 0.18 -6.94
C ALA A 21 -46.96 0.47 -5.55
N GLU A 22 -47.76 1.49 -5.42
CA GLU A 22 -48.68 1.70 -4.30
C GLU A 22 -49.78 0.64 -4.36
N THR A 23 -49.83 -0.21 -3.34
CA THR A 23 -50.97 -1.09 -3.13
C THR A 23 -51.80 -0.55 -1.97
N GLU A 24 -52.76 0.30 -2.27
CA GLU A 24 -53.84 0.59 -1.35
C GLU A 24 -54.70 -0.65 -1.18
N LYS A 25 -54.69 -1.22 0.01
CA LYS A 25 -55.55 -2.29 0.41
C LYS A 25 -56.68 -1.70 1.22
N THR A 26 -57.77 -1.37 0.54
CA THR A 26 -59.06 -1.00 1.13
C THR A 26 -59.58 -2.17 1.96
N THR A 27 -59.52 -2.05 3.27
CA THR A 27 -60.17 -3.00 4.17
C THR A 27 -61.63 -2.57 4.37
N THR A 28 -62.49 -3.29 3.72
CA THR A 28 -63.94 -3.20 3.93
C THR A 28 -64.24 -3.64 5.36
N ALA A 29 -64.74 -2.70 6.15
CA ALA A 29 -65.25 -2.98 7.50
C ALA A 29 -66.56 -3.68 7.41
N GLU A 30 -66.59 -4.94 7.90
CA GLU A 30 -67.81 -5.65 8.18
C GLU A 30 -68.46 -5.14 9.48
N PRO A 31 -69.80 -4.98 9.57
CA PRO A 31 -70.45 -4.31 10.69
C PRO A 31 -70.33 -5.11 11.99
N ALA A 32 -69.89 -4.39 13.02
CA ALA A 32 -69.75 -4.86 14.37
C ALA A 32 -71.06 -5.44 14.93
N GLU A 33 -70.99 -6.70 15.33
CA GLU A 33 -72.02 -7.31 16.22
C GLU A 33 -72.03 -6.64 17.61
N ALA A 34 -73.18 -6.34 18.07
CA ALA A 34 -73.45 -5.61 19.29
C ALA A 34 -72.90 -6.25 20.57
N GLY A 35 -72.14 -5.39 21.31
CA GLY A 35 -72.26 -5.33 22.75
C GLY A 35 -71.91 -6.57 23.59
N LYS A 36 -70.61 -6.93 23.61
CA LYS A 36 -70.07 -7.59 24.81
C LYS A 36 -69.29 -6.53 25.61
N THR A 37 -69.92 -6.03 26.67
CA THR A 37 -69.22 -5.20 27.67
C THR A 37 -68.32 -6.10 28.48
N PHE A 38 -67.04 -6.02 28.25
CA PHE A 38 -65.99 -6.70 29.03
C PHE A 38 -65.82 -5.97 30.36
N THR A 39 -65.74 -6.71 31.43
CA THR A 39 -65.38 -6.16 32.74
C THR A 39 -63.90 -5.74 32.71
N GLU A 40 -63.52 -4.76 33.52
CA GLU A 40 -62.13 -4.27 33.63
C GLU A 40 -61.13 -5.40 33.92
N ALA A 41 -61.55 -6.41 34.68
CA ALA A 41 -60.72 -7.59 34.95
C ALA A 41 -60.48 -8.46 33.70
N GLU A 42 -61.49 -8.63 32.83
CA GLU A 42 -61.37 -9.39 31.58
C GLU A 42 -60.48 -8.64 30.57
N LEU A 43 -60.60 -7.31 30.55
CA LEU A 43 -59.77 -6.47 29.66
C LEU A 43 -58.29 -6.53 30.07
N ASN A 44 -58.04 -6.47 31.36
CA ASN A 44 -56.66 -6.60 31.89
C ASN A 44 -56.09 -8.03 31.66
N ALA A 45 -56.91 -9.06 31.77
CA ALA A 45 -56.49 -10.44 31.47
C ALA A 45 -56.15 -10.61 29.96
N MET A 46 -56.98 -10.03 29.08
CA MET A 46 -56.72 -10.05 27.63
C MET A 46 -55.43 -9.25 27.25
N ILE A 47 -55.23 -8.12 27.88
CA ILE A 47 -53.99 -7.33 27.67
C ILE A 47 -52.77 -8.12 28.14
N ALA A 48 -52.85 -8.73 29.34
CA ALA A 48 -51.76 -9.54 29.88
C ALA A 48 -51.43 -10.73 28.96
N ALA A 49 -52.48 -11.44 28.47
CA ALA A 49 -52.30 -12.54 27.53
C ALA A 49 -51.70 -12.09 26.17
N ALA A 50 -52.14 -10.94 25.66
CA ALA A 50 -51.60 -10.36 24.43
C ALA A 50 -50.13 -9.96 24.58
N VAL A 51 -49.75 -9.36 25.71
CA VAL A 51 -48.35 -9.00 26.02
C VAL A 51 -47.48 -10.24 26.17
N GLN A 52 -47.95 -11.28 26.87
CA GLN A 52 -47.22 -12.55 26.97
C GLN A 52 -47.03 -13.21 25.59
N LYS A 53 -48.06 -13.19 24.74
CA LYS A 53 -47.97 -13.73 23.39
C LYS A 53 -47.04 -12.90 22.50
N ALA A 54 -47.02 -11.59 22.67
CA ALA A 54 -46.08 -10.71 21.98
C ALA A 54 -44.63 -10.95 22.43
N LEU A 55 -44.41 -11.14 23.74
CA LEU A 55 -43.10 -11.45 24.30
C LEU A 55 -42.58 -12.85 23.88
N ALA A 56 -43.51 -13.83 23.78
CA ALA A 56 -43.13 -15.17 23.29
C ALA A 56 -42.84 -15.22 21.80
N ASN A 57 -43.33 -14.25 21.02
CA ASN A 57 -43.08 -14.11 19.59
C ASN A 57 -42.03 -13.07 19.25
N VAL A 58 -41.37 -12.46 20.23
CA VAL A 58 -40.18 -11.70 19.99
C VAL A 58 -39.12 -12.69 19.51
N PRO A 59 -38.67 -12.64 18.23
CA PRO A 59 -37.58 -13.49 17.81
C PRO A 59 -36.46 -13.22 18.79
N GLN A 60 -35.91 -14.27 19.42
CA GLN A 60 -34.73 -14.15 20.27
C GLN A 60 -33.78 -13.28 19.48
N ALA A 61 -33.50 -12.07 20.00
CA ALA A 61 -32.56 -11.17 19.39
C ALA A 61 -31.34 -12.02 19.11
N THR A 62 -31.10 -12.29 17.84
CA THR A 62 -29.88 -12.95 17.41
C THR A 62 -28.80 -12.17 18.14
N GLN A 63 -28.12 -12.80 19.11
CA GLN A 63 -26.99 -12.19 19.76
C GLN A 63 -26.11 -11.80 18.59
N THR A 64 -26.12 -10.54 18.24
CA THR A 64 -25.14 -9.97 17.31
C THR A 64 -23.84 -10.21 18.06
N VAL A 65 -23.15 -11.29 17.67
CA VAL A 65 -21.79 -11.53 18.11
C VAL A 65 -21.07 -10.28 17.61
N VAL A 66 -20.83 -9.35 18.52
CA VAL A 66 -19.94 -8.23 18.26
C VAL A 66 -18.59 -8.89 18.08
N VAL A 67 -18.30 -9.28 16.84
CA VAL A 67 -16.97 -9.72 16.46
C VAL A 67 -16.10 -8.51 16.74
N ALA A 68 -15.24 -8.62 17.74
CA ALA A 68 -14.25 -7.60 18.00
C ALA A 68 -13.55 -7.27 16.66
N PRO A 69 -13.32 -6.01 16.34
CA PRO A 69 -12.66 -5.66 15.09
C PRO A 69 -11.36 -6.46 15.00
N GLU A 70 -11.20 -7.18 13.90
CA GLU A 70 -10.01 -7.99 13.67
C GLU A 70 -8.79 -7.05 13.63
N GLU A 71 -7.80 -7.33 14.46
CA GLU A 71 -6.55 -6.56 14.44
C GLU A 71 -5.90 -6.70 13.07
N THR A 72 -5.53 -5.59 12.47
CA THR A 72 -4.86 -5.55 11.17
C THR A 72 -3.42 -5.08 11.29
N VAL A 73 -2.59 -5.46 10.33
CA VAL A 73 -1.25 -4.90 10.11
C VAL A 73 -1.25 -4.16 8.78
N THR A 74 -0.70 -2.95 8.79
CA THR A 74 -0.53 -2.15 7.58
C THR A 74 0.86 -2.37 7.02
N VAL A 75 0.92 -2.87 5.80
CA VAL A 75 2.15 -3.23 5.11
C VAL A 75 2.34 -2.34 3.88
N VAL A 76 3.54 -1.79 3.72
CA VAL A 76 3.93 -0.96 2.58
C VAL A 76 5.06 -1.66 1.83
N PHE A 77 4.98 -1.69 0.51
CA PHE A 77 6.09 -2.15 -0.32
C PHE A 77 6.82 -0.96 -0.93
N PHE A 78 8.12 -0.92 -0.71
CA PHE A 78 9.01 0.06 -1.31
C PHE A 78 10.05 -0.63 -2.21
N GLY A 79 9.77 -0.68 -3.51
CA GLY A 79 10.61 -1.35 -4.52
C GLY A 79 11.56 -0.42 -5.27
N GLY A 80 11.51 0.87 -5.01
CA GLY A 80 12.36 1.85 -5.69
C GLY A 80 12.01 2.01 -7.17
N ILE A 81 12.95 1.73 -8.06
CA ILE A 81 12.86 2.05 -9.50
C ILE A 81 11.90 1.13 -10.27
N ALA A 82 11.57 -0.03 -9.73
CA ALA A 82 10.72 -1.00 -10.41
C ALA A 82 9.25 -0.57 -10.42
N ARG A 83 8.81 0.08 -11.49
CA ARG A 83 7.42 0.49 -11.70
C ARG A 83 6.56 -0.65 -12.24
N GLY A 84 5.25 -0.62 -11.94
CA GLY A 84 4.23 -1.44 -12.57
C GLY A 84 4.27 -2.93 -12.23
N THR A 85 5.01 -3.33 -11.20
CA THR A 85 5.05 -4.71 -10.73
C THR A 85 4.34 -4.86 -9.40
N THR A 86 3.71 -6.01 -9.20
CA THR A 86 3.11 -6.39 -7.93
C THR A 86 4.03 -7.32 -7.16
N VAL A 87 3.95 -7.28 -5.85
CA VAL A 87 4.59 -8.24 -4.95
C VAL A 87 3.52 -9.10 -4.32
N ARG A 88 3.69 -10.40 -4.38
CA ARG A 88 2.84 -11.36 -3.72
C ARG A 88 3.25 -11.47 -2.26
N ILE A 89 2.27 -11.48 -1.37
CA ILE A 89 2.46 -11.51 0.08
C ILE A 89 1.90 -12.81 0.62
N ASN A 90 2.71 -13.53 1.40
CA ASN A 90 2.32 -14.76 2.08
C ASN A 90 1.54 -15.71 1.17
N GLY A 91 2.12 -16.06 0.04
CA GLY A 91 1.44 -16.93 -0.92
C GLY A 91 0.19 -16.26 -1.52
N ASP A 92 -0.99 -16.62 -1.05
CA ASP A 92 -2.27 -16.17 -1.62
C ASP A 92 -2.99 -15.08 -0.80
N MET A 93 -2.36 -14.51 0.24
CA MET A 93 -3.01 -13.46 1.03
C MET A 93 -3.26 -12.18 0.23
N GLY A 94 -2.47 -11.93 -0.79
CA GLY A 94 -2.69 -10.82 -1.70
C GLY A 94 -1.46 -10.26 -2.36
N TYR A 95 -1.65 -9.14 -3.05
CA TYR A 95 -0.61 -8.44 -3.79
C TYR A 95 -0.55 -6.98 -3.34
N ILE A 96 0.65 -6.43 -3.32
CA ILE A 96 0.90 -5.00 -3.14
C ILE A 96 1.58 -4.48 -4.39
N ASN A 97 1.16 -3.32 -4.89
CA ASN A 97 1.84 -2.65 -6.00
C ASN A 97 3.21 -2.15 -5.55
N ARG A 98 4.21 -2.27 -6.41
CA ARG A 98 5.60 -1.87 -6.10
C ARG A 98 5.85 -0.36 -6.10
N ASP A 99 4.88 0.43 -6.48
CA ASP A 99 4.95 1.89 -6.53
C ASP A 99 4.44 2.57 -5.24
N GLY A 100 4.68 1.91 -4.08
CA GLY A 100 4.38 2.48 -2.76
C GLY A 100 2.98 2.18 -2.26
N GLY A 101 2.33 1.21 -2.84
CA GLY A 101 1.03 0.75 -2.36
C GLY A 101 1.12 0.27 -0.91
N SER A 102 0.17 0.70 -0.08
CA SER A 102 -0.08 0.13 1.23
C SER A 102 -1.27 -0.82 1.18
N ARG A 103 -1.25 -1.83 2.04
CA ARG A 103 -2.37 -2.74 2.21
C ARG A 103 -2.46 -3.21 3.65
N GLU A 104 -3.69 -3.35 4.12
CA GLU A 104 -4.00 -3.94 5.41
C GLU A 104 -4.24 -5.44 5.25
N PHE A 105 -3.73 -6.20 6.21
CA PHE A 105 -3.91 -7.64 6.33
C PHE A 105 -4.38 -7.99 7.74
N PRO A 106 -5.22 -9.04 7.91
CA PRO A 106 -5.52 -9.60 9.22
C PRO A 106 -4.22 -10.00 9.92
N LYS A 107 -3.94 -9.38 11.07
CA LYS A 107 -2.65 -9.53 11.78
C LYS A 107 -2.30 -10.97 12.07
N ARG A 108 -3.26 -11.70 12.69
CA ARG A 108 -3.04 -13.10 13.06
C ARG A 108 -2.73 -13.98 11.86
N GLU A 109 -3.46 -13.78 10.75
CA GLU A 109 -3.26 -14.54 9.53
C GLU A 109 -1.92 -14.19 8.87
N PHE A 110 -1.61 -12.91 8.77
CA PHE A 110 -0.35 -12.41 8.21
C PHE A 110 0.86 -13.01 8.92
N LEU A 111 0.90 -12.93 10.25
CA LEU A 111 2.03 -13.40 11.05
C LEU A 111 2.16 -14.93 11.08
N SER A 112 1.02 -15.66 11.03
CA SER A 112 1.04 -17.13 11.06
C SER A 112 1.41 -17.78 9.72
N LYS A 113 1.30 -17.04 8.62
CA LYS A 113 1.53 -17.53 7.26
C LYS A 113 2.76 -16.91 6.59
N LEU A 114 3.66 -16.29 7.37
CA LEU A 114 4.88 -15.71 6.81
C LEU A 114 5.62 -16.75 5.98
N ASP A 115 5.71 -16.52 4.68
CA ASP A 115 6.48 -17.33 3.77
C ASP A 115 7.91 -16.77 3.62
N LYS A 116 8.83 -17.61 3.14
CA LYS A 116 10.23 -17.22 2.99
C LYS A 116 10.45 -15.99 2.13
N VAL A 117 9.64 -15.80 1.10
CA VAL A 117 9.72 -14.63 0.20
C VAL A 117 9.33 -13.36 0.95
N THR A 118 8.24 -13.40 1.72
CA THR A 118 7.80 -12.27 2.54
C THR A 118 8.79 -11.95 3.65
N GLU A 119 9.35 -12.97 4.33
CA GLU A 119 10.41 -12.79 5.32
C GLU A 119 11.65 -12.12 4.72
N ASP A 120 12.12 -12.58 3.56
CA ASP A 120 13.28 -11.99 2.87
C ASP A 120 13.03 -10.53 2.49
N LEU A 121 11.80 -10.19 2.03
CA LEU A 121 11.43 -8.82 1.74
C LEU A 121 11.39 -7.92 2.98
N LEU A 122 10.93 -8.44 4.13
CA LEU A 122 10.97 -7.74 5.41
C LEU A 122 12.41 -7.52 5.88
N ALA A 123 13.25 -8.55 5.81
CA ALA A 123 14.67 -8.48 6.18
C ALA A 123 15.44 -7.49 5.29
N GLU A 124 15.14 -7.45 4.00
CA GLU A 124 15.71 -6.50 3.04
C GLU A 124 15.12 -5.10 3.11
N ARG A 125 14.19 -4.83 4.03
CA ARG A 125 13.50 -3.54 4.16
C ARG A 125 12.78 -3.07 2.89
N LYS A 126 12.43 -4.00 2.02
CA LYS A 126 11.58 -3.75 0.83
C LYS A 126 10.11 -3.80 1.19
N LEU A 127 9.75 -4.68 2.11
CA LEU A 127 8.43 -4.74 2.74
C LEU A 127 8.54 -4.14 4.13
N ILE A 128 7.66 -3.22 4.47
CA ILE A 128 7.72 -2.44 5.71
C ILE A 128 6.38 -2.56 6.40
N ILE A 129 6.36 -2.99 7.66
CA ILE A 129 5.14 -2.99 8.49
C ILE A 129 5.10 -1.66 9.23
N VAL A 130 4.20 -0.77 8.84
CA VAL A 130 4.13 0.58 9.38
C VAL A 130 3.27 0.65 10.63
N ASP A 131 2.23 -0.19 10.73
CA ASP A 131 1.30 -0.18 11.84
C ASP A 131 0.75 -1.58 12.17
N GLY A 132 0.13 -1.72 13.35
CA GLY A 132 -0.57 -2.93 13.78
C GLY A 132 0.29 -3.90 14.61
N LEU A 133 1.58 -3.67 14.81
CA LEU A 133 2.44 -4.50 15.67
C LEU A 133 2.78 -3.80 16.98
N THR A 134 2.81 -4.57 18.08
CA THR A 134 3.41 -4.14 19.34
C THR A 134 4.94 -4.08 19.25
N ASP A 135 5.61 -3.42 20.20
CA ASP A 135 7.07 -3.34 20.19
C ASP A 135 7.73 -4.71 20.35
N GLU A 136 7.14 -5.59 21.17
CA GLU A 136 7.64 -6.96 21.35
C GLU A 136 7.49 -7.78 20.05
N GLU A 137 6.38 -7.60 19.31
CA GLU A 137 6.20 -8.24 18.02
C GLU A 137 7.18 -7.69 16.98
N ARG A 138 7.42 -6.37 16.97
CA ARG A 138 8.42 -5.74 16.09
C ARG A 138 9.81 -6.30 16.33
N GLU A 139 10.20 -6.46 17.59
CA GLU A 139 11.46 -7.06 17.96
C GLU A 139 11.54 -8.52 17.50
N ARG A 140 10.50 -9.31 17.82
CA ARG A 140 10.42 -10.74 17.46
C ARG A 140 10.54 -11.00 15.97
N TYR A 141 9.92 -10.16 15.14
CA TYR A 141 9.95 -10.31 13.67
C TYR A 141 11.07 -9.50 12.99
N GLY A 142 11.94 -8.85 13.76
CA GLY A 142 13.08 -8.08 13.24
C GLY A 142 12.65 -6.86 12.42
N VAL A 143 11.47 -6.31 12.69
CA VAL A 143 10.89 -5.13 12.01
C VAL A 143 10.96 -3.87 12.86
N LEU A 144 11.91 -3.79 13.75
CA LEU A 144 12.28 -2.54 14.41
C LEU A 144 13.01 -1.65 13.41
N TYR A 145 12.51 -0.44 13.24
CA TYR A 145 13.10 0.54 12.33
C TYR A 145 13.65 1.72 13.12
N THR A 146 14.89 2.10 12.83
CA THR A 146 15.50 3.30 13.39
C THR A 146 15.01 4.52 12.61
N GLU A 147 14.84 5.64 13.30
CA GLU A 147 14.43 6.89 12.65
C GLU A 147 15.41 7.27 11.53
N GLY A 148 14.88 7.53 10.35
CA GLY A 148 15.67 7.87 9.16
C GLY A 148 16.28 6.69 8.40
N GLU A 149 16.19 5.46 8.94
CA GLU A 149 16.71 4.25 8.31
C GLU A 149 16.04 3.91 6.97
N LEU A 150 14.77 4.30 6.83
CA LEU A 150 13.96 3.97 5.68
C LEU A 150 13.75 5.19 4.78
N LEU A 151 13.89 4.98 3.47
CA LEU A 151 13.38 5.91 2.47
C LEU A 151 11.86 5.75 2.37
N ASN A 152 11.17 6.88 2.24
CA ASN A 152 9.80 6.91 1.76
C ASN A 152 9.79 7.40 0.29
N GLU A 153 8.65 7.23 -0.40
CA GLU A 153 8.50 7.60 -1.80
C GLU A 153 8.81 9.07 -2.06
N HIS A 154 8.36 9.97 -1.17
CA HIS A 154 8.59 11.39 -1.32
C HIS A 154 10.07 11.75 -1.27
N ARG A 155 10.82 11.20 -0.31
CA ARG A 155 12.28 11.39 -0.24
C ARG A 155 12.98 10.74 -1.42
N PHE A 156 12.55 9.56 -1.84
CA PHE A 156 13.12 8.85 -2.97
C PHE A 156 12.96 9.62 -4.29
N ALA A 157 11.78 10.19 -4.54
CA ALA A 157 11.52 10.99 -5.73
C ALA A 157 12.41 12.25 -5.81
N LYS A 158 12.78 12.80 -4.65
CA LYS A 158 13.60 14.02 -4.55
C LYS A 158 15.11 13.76 -4.44
N LEU A 159 15.57 12.51 -4.35
CA LEU A 159 16.99 12.19 -4.13
C LEU A 159 17.95 12.87 -5.10
N LEU A 160 17.57 13.01 -6.36
CA LEU A 160 18.41 13.68 -7.37
C LEU A 160 18.46 15.20 -7.20
N GLU A 161 17.46 15.79 -6.54
CA GLU A 161 17.36 17.23 -6.30
C GLU A 161 18.16 17.69 -5.08
N TYR A 162 18.40 16.78 -4.11
CA TYR A 162 19.17 17.09 -2.92
C TYR A 162 20.58 17.55 -3.27
N ASP A 163 21.09 18.53 -2.54
CA ASP A 163 22.50 18.89 -2.60
C ASP A 163 23.38 17.79 -1.97
N VAL A 164 24.70 18.00 -1.95
CA VAL A 164 25.67 17.01 -1.43
C VAL A 164 25.46 16.79 0.07
N ASP A 165 25.22 17.84 0.84
CA ASP A 165 25.13 17.79 2.30
C ASP A 165 23.82 17.13 2.73
N GLU A 166 22.71 17.49 2.10
CA GLU A 166 21.39 16.85 2.33
C GLU A 166 21.43 15.37 1.99
N LEU A 167 21.98 15.04 0.82
CA LEU A 167 22.07 13.66 0.34
C LEU A 167 22.97 12.81 1.24
N THR A 168 24.12 13.32 1.66
CA THR A 168 25.05 12.59 2.54
C THR A 168 24.48 12.42 3.94
N SER A 169 23.79 13.44 4.46
CA SER A 169 23.12 13.37 5.77
C SER A 169 22.04 12.31 5.77
N LEU A 170 21.19 12.25 4.74
CA LEU A 170 20.20 11.22 4.56
C LEU A 170 20.84 9.83 4.41
N TYR A 171 21.84 9.71 3.53
CA TYR A 171 22.48 8.44 3.20
C TYR A 171 23.17 7.77 4.40
N LYS A 172 23.74 8.55 5.33
CA LYS A 172 24.35 8.01 6.56
C LYS A 172 23.37 7.21 7.40
N LEU A 173 22.11 7.65 7.46
CA LEU A 173 21.07 7.03 8.28
C LEU A 173 20.48 5.77 7.63
N LEU A 174 20.50 5.67 6.30
CA LEU A 174 19.84 4.60 5.57
C LEU A 174 20.41 3.22 5.89
N CYS A 175 19.53 2.21 5.96
CA CYS A 175 19.93 0.81 5.99
C CYS A 175 20.58 0.36 4.66
N ALA A 176 21.28 -0.76 4.69
CA ALA A 176 22.03 -1.28 3.54
C ALA A 176 21.18 -1.43 2.27
N ALA A 177 19.96 -1.97 2.41
CA ALA A 177 19.03 -2.17 1.30
C ALA A 177 18.62 -0.84 0.64
N HIS A 178 18.34 0.19 1.44
CA HIS A 178 17.95 1.50 0.92
C HIS A 178 19.17 2.27 0.34
N LYS A 179 20.39 2.04 0.86
CA LYS A 179 21.62 2.52 0.21
C LYS A 179 21.81 1.90 -1.17
N ASP A 180 21.51 0.61 -1.33
CA ASP A 180 21.53 -0.06 -2.64
C ASP A 180 20.49 0.56 -3.60
N LEU A 181 19.30 0.96 -3.12
CA LEU A 181 18.31 1.65 -3.93
C LEU A 181 18.79 3.04 -4.39
N VAL A 182 19.44 3.81 -3.50
CA VAL A 182 20.06 5.09 -3.88
C VAL A 182 21.11 4.89 -4.97
N ALA A 183 22.01 3.93 -4.81
CA ALA A 183 23.03 3.64 -5.81
C ALA A 183 22.42 3.24 -7.16
N LYS A 184 21.39 2.39 -7.17
CA LYS A 184 20.65 2.02 -8.39
C LYS A 184 20.00 3.22 -9.06
N LEU A 185 19.37 4.11 -8.28
CA LEU A 185 18.75 5.32 -8.81
C LEU A 185 19.79 6.21 -9.52
N LEU A 186 20.94 6.45 -8.86
CA LEU A 186 22.00 7.27 -9.43
C LEU A 186 22.58 6.64 -10.71
N ILE A 187 22.76 5.31 -10.74
CA ILE A 187 23.21 4.59 -11.95
C ILE A 187 22.21 4.79 -13.09
N THR A 188 20.92 4.52 -12.82
CA THR A 188 19.86 4.65 -13.83
C THR A 188 19.73 6.08 -14.34
N ALA A 189 19.82 7.07 -13.45
CA ALA A 189 19.77 8.47 -13.82
C ALA A 189 20.98 8.90 -14.68
N LEU A 190 22.19 8.44 -14.32
CA LEU A 190 23.38 8.69 -15.14
C LEU A 190 23.28 8.05 -16.53
N GLU A 191 22.82 6.79 -16.59
CA GLU A 191 22.59 6.09 -17.87
C GLU A 191 21.56 6.82 -18.73
N GLY A 192 20.53 7.41 -18.12
CA GLY A 192 19.55 8.28 -18.76
C GLY A 192 20.04 9.67 -19.12
N GLY A 193 21.30 10.02 -18.82
CA GLY A 193 21.86 11.33 -19.11
C GLY A 193 21.46 12.45 -18.15
N ASP A 194 20.97 12.11 -16.94
CA ASP A 194 20.55 13.09 -15.95
C ASP A 194 21.77 13.83 -15.37
N THR A 195 21.83 15.14 -15.60
CA THR A 195 22.95 16.01 -15.16
C THR A 195 22.96 16.30 -13.66
N ARG A 196 21.89 15.97 -12.93
CA ARG A 196 21.83 16.13 -11.47
C ARG A 196 22.70 15.11 -10.73
N VAL A 197 23.14 14.05 -11.41
CA VAL A 197 24.11 13.08 -10.89
C VAL A 197 25.51 13.62 -11.12
N THR A 198 26.09 14.26 -10.11
CA THR A 198 27.44 14.86 -10.18
C THR A 198 28.50 13.94 -9.58
N VAL A 199 29.75 14.08 -10.06
CA VAL A 199 30.92 13.35 -9.52
C VAL A 199 31.05 13.59 -8.02
N GLU A 200 30.84 14.83 -7.58
CA GLU A 200 30.93 15.24 -6.18
C GLU A 200 29.95 14.48 -5.29
N LYS A 201 28.65 14.39 -5.69
CA LYS A 201 27.65 13.60 -4.97
C LYS A 201 28.08 12.15 -4.83
N VAL A 202 28.51 11.54 -5.92
CA VAL A 202 28.89 10.12 -5.95
C VAL A 202 30.14 9.85 -5.11
N GLN A 203 31.13 10.73 -5.14
CA GLN A 203 32.34 10.61 -4.32
C GLN A 203 32.01 10.74 -2.83
N ALA A 204 31.18 11.72 -2.45
CA ALA A 204 30.76 11.91 -1.07
C ALA A 204 30.03 10.66 -0.50
N LEU A 205 29.13 10.07 -1.26
CA LEU A 205 28.45 8.84 -0.85
C LEU A 205 29.41 7.65 -0.76
N ARG A 206 30.35 7.54 -1.68
CA ARG A 206 31.38 6.48 -1.65
C ARG A 206 32.28 6.57 -0.42
N GLU A 207 32.64 7.79 0.02
CA GLU A 207 33.44 7.97 1.23
C GLU A 207 32.67 7.51 2.50
N ILE A 208 31.34 7.73 2.54
CA ILE A 208 30.49 7.20 3.63
C ILE A 208 30.49 5.67 3.61
N ASP A 209 30.34 5.04 2.43
CA ASP A 209 30.38 3.58 2.33
C ASP A 209 31.74 3.02 2.79
N LYS A 210 32.86 3.64 2.42
CA LYS A 210 34.18 3.21 2.86
C LYS A 210 34.36 3.32 4.38
N GLN A 211 33.85 4.38 5.00
CA GLN A 211 33.90 4.56 6.44
C GLN A 211 33.09 3.50 7.19
N ASN A 212 31.99 3.04 6.59
CA ASN A 212 31.12 2.01 7.14
C ASN A 212 31.55 0.58 6.76
N ALA A 213 32.55 0.43 5.88
CA ALA A 213 32.96 -0.83 5.28
C ALA A 213 33.70 -1.80 6.22
N ALA A 214 33.76 -1.54 7.52
CA ALA A 214 34.25 -2.52 8.49
C ALA A 214 33.49 -3.87 8.43
N ASN A 215 32.28 -3.90 7.84
CA ASN A 215 31.44 -5.09 7.74
C ASN A 215 30.88 -5.40 6.32
N GLU A 216 31.01 -4.51 5.34
CA GLU A 216 30.44 -4.73 4.01
C GLU A 216 31.43 -4.34 2.91
N ASN A 217 32.14 -5.31 2.36
CA ASN A 217 33.12 -5.11 1.27
C ASN A 217 32.42 -4.78 -0.09
N ARG A 218 31.42 -3.89 -0.09
CA ARG A 218 30.65 -3.50 -1.28
C ARG A 218 30.92 -2.05 -1.65
N ASP A 219 31.75 -1.83 -2.68
CA ASP A 219 31.86 -0.51 -3.34
C ASP A 219 30.68 -0.33 -4.32
N ARG A 220 29.55 0.19 -3.81
CA ARG A 220 28.32 0.44 -4.58
C ARG A 220 28.54 1.42 -5.73
N PHE A 221 29.51 2.29 -5.61
CA PHE A 221 29.72 3.42 -6.51
C PHE A 221 30.90 3.23 -7.48
N HIS A 222 31.63 2.13 -7.40
CA HIS A 222 32.78 1.88 -8.28
C HIS A 222 32.39 1.94 -9.78
N ARG A 223 31.32 1.27 -10.16
CA ARG A 223 30.84 1.26 -11.56
C ARG A 223 30.39 2.65 -12.00
N LEU A 224 29.73 3.39 -11.13
CA LEU A 224 29.20 4.71 -11.42
C LEU A 224 30.36 5.70 -11.67
N LEU A 225 31.33 5.76 -10.79
CA LEU A 225 32.53 6.60 -10.97
C LEU A 225 33.34 6.23 -12.21
N SER A 226 33.51 4.93 -12.49
CA SER A 226 34.17 4.47 -13.70
C SER A 226 33.44 4.91 -14.97
N ALA A 227 32.11 4.89 -14.99
CA ALA A 227 31.31 5.36 -16.12
C ALA A 227 31.41 6.88 -16.29
N MET A 228 31.40 7.65 -15.19
CA MET A 228 31.55 9.11 -15.23
C MET A 228 32.92 9.52 -15.74
N THR A 229 33.97 8.84 -15.29
CA THR A 229 35.36 9.11 -15.76
C THR A 229 35.49 8.83 -17.25
N ARG A 230 34.94 7.75 -17.77
CA ARG A 230 34.94 7.46 -19.21
C ARG A 230 34.23 8.56 -20.01
N ARG A 231 33.03 8.99 -19.61
CA ARG A 231 32.29 10.07 -20.28
C ARG A 231 33.06 11.39 -20.29
N ALA A 232 33.76 11.70 -19.21
CA ALA A 232 34.59 12.90 -19.16
C ALA A 232 35.77 12.84 -20.15
N VAL A 233 36.39 11.67 -20.28
CA VAL A 233 37.49 11.44 -21.26
C VAL A 233 36.98 11.49 -22.70
N ASP A 234 35.86 10.81 -22.97
CA ASP A 234 35.27 10.78 -24.32
C ASP A 234 34.76 12.17 -24.74
N GLY A 235 34.17 12.94 -23.81
CA GLY A 235 33.75 14.33 -24.06
C GLY A 235 34.89 15.30 -24.30
N ASP A 236 36.05 15.06 -23.71
CA ASP A 236 37.25 15.87 -23.95
C ASP A 236 37.90 15.55 -25.30
N LEU A 237 37.81 14.30 -25.73
CA LEU A 237 38.30 13.87 -27.06
C LEU A 237 37.41 14.42 -28.20
N THR A 238 36.08 14.50 -28.01
CA THR A 238 35.18 15.08 -29.02
C THR A 238 35.37 16.58 -29.19
N LYS A 239 35.64 17.33 -28.12
CA LYS A 239 35.95 18.77 -28.20
C LYS A 239 37.27 19.08 -28.95
N LYS A 240 38.28 18.22 -28.78
CA LYS A 240 39.54 18.40 -29.47
C LYS A 240 39.49 18.16 -30.98
N THR A 241 38.51 17.42 -31.46
CA THR A 241 38.30 17.21 -32.89
C THR A 241 37.53 18.34 -33.56
N GLU A 242 36.67 19.05 -32.83
CA GLU A 242 35.93 20.21 -33.35
C GLU A 242 36.78 21.49 -33.45
N ASP A 243 37.82 21.64 -32.61
CA ASP A 243 38.71 22.79 -32.62
C ASP A 243 39.84 22.70 -33.69
N ASN A 244 39.92 21.62 -34.46
CA ASN A 244 40.92 21.37 -35.51
C ASN A 244 40.36 21.32 -36.95
N GLU A 245 39.09 21.63 -37.17
CA GLU A 245 38.47 21.83 -38.49
C GLU A 245 38.27 23.34 -38.78
#